data_523a826a2763681dc5a949585c7413f0
#
_entry.id   523a826a2763681dc5a949585c7413f0
#
_cell.length_a   1.000
_cell.length_b   1.000
_cell.length_c   1.000
_cell.angle_alpha   90.00
_cell.angle_beta   90.00
_cell.angle_gamma   90.00
#
_symmetry.space_group_name_H-M   'P 1'
#
loop_
_entity.id
_entity.type
_entity.pdbx_description
1 polymer ?
#
loop_
_entity_poly.entity_id
_entity_poly.type
_entity_poly.pdbx_seq_one_letter_code
_entity_poly.pdbx_strand_id
1 'polypeptide(L)'
;MRAVLAPLCLALSNPGVRRLTLHGSLAEGLYAKDVILSILRLLGVKGGVGYAYEYGGEVVDRMRMEARMSVCNMSIEGGARCGYVNPDQTTFDYLRGRPKVPSADGECERAVDWWKSRASGLDAEYDDVVDIDGSGIAPTVTWETGRAHV
;
A
#
# COMPACT_ATOMS: atom_id res chain seq x y z
N MET A 1 13.05 -22.06 -2.30
CA MET A 1 12.06 -23.07 -2.74
C MET A 1 12.15 -24.38 -1.96
N ARG A 2 13.32 -25.03 -1.82
CA ARG A 2 13.44 -26.28 -1.06
C ARG A 2 12.92 -26.20 0.39
N ALA A 3 13.16 -25.08 1.10
CA ALA A 3 12.74 -24.89 2.48
C ALA A 3 11.21 -24.81 2.66
N VAL A 4 10.45 -24.49 1.60
CA VAL A 4 8.99 -24.42 1.62
C VAL A 4 8.36 -25.73 1.17
N LEU A 5 8.93 -26.36 0.15
CA LEU A 5 8.35 -27.56 -0.46
C LEU A 5 8.49 -28.82 0.43
N ALA A 6 9.60 -28.92 1.19
CA ALA A 6 9.82 -30.11 2.02
C ALA A 6 8.98 -30.11 3.31
N PRO A 7 8.99 -29.05 4.18
CA PRO A 7 8.17 -29.03 5.39
C PRO A 7 6.74 -28.54 5.15
N LEU A 8 6.40 -28.03 3.94
CA LEU A 8 5.14 -27.34 3.61
C LEU A 8 4.85 -26.14 4.53
N CYS A 9 5.90 -25.59 5.14
CA CYS A 9 5.83 -24.46 6.06
C CYS A 9 6.83 -23.39 5.67
N LEU A 10 6.48 -22.13 5.87
CA LEU A 10 7.35 -20.97 5.72
C LEU A 10 7.38 -20.20 7.04
N ALA A 11 8.55 -20.13 7.67
CA ALA A 11 8.75 -19.27 8.83
C ALA A 11 8.90 -17.81 8.36
N LEU A 12 8.04 -16.94 8.85
CA LEU A 12 8.08 -15.50 8.59
C LEU A 12 8.25 -14.76 9.91
N SER A 13 9.14 -13.77 9.94
CA SER A 13 9.17 -12.80 11.03
C SER A 13 7.96 -11.87 10.92
N ASN A 14 7.37 -11.51 12.04
CA ASN A 14 6.33 -10.49 12.07
C ASN A 14 6.94 -9.14 11.68
N PRO A 15 6.47 -8.46 10.62
CA PRO A 15 6.98 -7.15 10.27
C PRO A 15 6.45 -6.09 11.25
N GLY A 16 7.25 -5.06 11.51
CA GLY A 16 6.73 -3.82 12.08
C GLY A 16 5.78 -3.12 11.10
N VAL A 17 4.96 -2.21 11.58
CA VAL A 17 4.08 -1.39 10.74
C VAL A 17 4.64 0.03 10.65
N ARG A 18 4.91 0.47 9.42
CA ARG A 18 5.27 1.86 9.14
C ARG A 18 4.09 2.59 8.52
N ARG A 19 3.64 3.66 9.16
CA ARG A 19 2.65 4.57 8.61
C ARG A 19 3.30 5.57 7.68
N LEU A 20 2.79 5.66 6.44
CA LEU A 20 3.20 6.65 5.45
C LEU A 20 2.02 7.58 5.18
N THR A 21 2.09 8.81 5.69
CA THR A 21 1.01 9.79 5.54
C THR A 21 1.39 10.81 4.48
N LEU A 22 0.62 10.86 3.40
CA LEU A 22 0.84 11.78 2.29
C LEU A 22 -0.12 12.96 2.38
N HIS A 23 0.42 14.10 2.75
CA HIS A 23 -0.32 15.35 2.93
C HIS A 23 -0.45 16.16 1.63
N GLY A 24 -1.42 17.08 1.60
CA GLY A 24 -1.58 18.03 0.52
C GLY A 24 -2.24 17.47 -0.73
N SER A 25 -1.72 17.79 -1.90
CA SER A 25 -2.27 17.35 -3.19
C SER A 25 -1.16 17.14 -4.22
N LEU A 26 -1.39 16.18 -5.12
CA LEU A 26 -0.50 16.00 -6.27
C LEU A 26 -0.72 17.09 -7.30
N ALA A 27 0.36 17.53 -7.95
CA ALA A 27 0.28 18.37 -9.12
C ALA A 27 -0.39 17.63 -10.29
N GLU A 28 -0.95 18.38 -11.23
CA GLU A 28 -1.55 17.81 -12.44
C GLU A 28 -0.50 17.03 -13.25
N GLY A 29 -0.90 15.89 -13.78
CA GLY A 29 -0.03 15.01 -14.58
C GLY A 29 0.80 14.03 -13.76
N LEU A 30 0.73 14.04 -12.43
CA LEU A 30 1.36 13.04 -11.57
C LEU A 30 0.45 11.84 -11.34
N TYR A 31 1.05 10.67 -11.27
CA TYR A 31 0.37 9.40 -11.11
C TYR A 31 0.86 8.64 -9.89
N ALA A 32 0.17 7.57 -9.54
CA ALA A 32 0.53 6.69 -8.43
C ALA A 32 1.98 6.18 -8.51
N LYS A 33 2.51 6.01 -9.72
CA LYS A 33 3.89 5.57 -9.93
C LYS A 33 4.90 6.64 -9.48
N ASP A 34 4.63 7.92 -9.75
CA ASP A 34 5.49 9.01 -9.27
C ASP A 34 5.52 9.07 -7.75
N VAL A 35 4.36 8.86 -7.12
CA VAL A 35 4.22 8.81 -5.67
C VAL A 35 5.10 7.72 -5.07
N ILE A 36 4.94 6.47 -5.52
CA ILE A 36 5.70 5.37 -4.93
C ILE A 36 7.20 5.49 -5.24
N LEU A 37 7.59 5.95 -6.42
CA LEU A 37 9.00 6.17 -6.75
C LEU A 37 9.62 7.26 -5.86
N SER A 38 8.87 8.32 -5.55
CA SER A 38 9.31 9.35 -4.62
C SER A 38 9.50 8.81 -3.21
N ILE A 39 8.60 7.94 -2.76
CA ILE A 39 8.72 7.23 -1.47
C ILE A 39 9.96 6.34 -1.46
N LEU A 40 10.18 5.56 -2.50
CA LEU A 40 11.35 4.70 -2.63
C LEU A 40 12.66 5.50 -2.64
N ARG A 41 12.66 6.66 -3.29
CA ARG A 41 13.80 7.59 -3.27
C ARG A 41 14.06 8.13 -1.87
N LEU A 42 13.01 8.48 -1.13
CA LEU A 42 13.12 9.04 0.22
C LEU A 42 13.63 8.01 1.22
N LEU A 43 13.06 6.80 1.20
CA LEU A 43 13.37 5.75 2.16
C LEU A 43 14.56 4.88 1.75
N GLY A 44 14.92 4.91 0.47
CA GLY A 44 15.94 4.03 -0.11
C GLY A 44 15.40 2.63 -0.43
N VAL A 45 16.12 1.91 -1.28
CA VAL A 45 15.74 0.56 -1.80
C VAL A 45 15.64 -0.53 -0.73
N LYS A 46 16.10 -0.29 0.47
CA LYS A 46 16.01 -1.20 1.63
C LYS A 46 15.23 -0.59 2.78
N GLY A 47 14.65 0.58 2.60
CA GLY A 47 13.95 1.31 3.65
C GLY A 47 12.75 0.56 4.21
N GLY A 48 12.14 -0.35 3.44
CA GLY A 48 11.01 -1.17 3.85
C GLY A 48 11.35 -2.52 4.47
N VAL A 49 12.64 -2.86 4.57
CA VAL A 49 13.02 -4.17 5.11
C VAL A 49 12.59 -4.29 6.57
N GLY A 50 11.82 -5.33 6.86
CA GLY A 50 11.24 -5.56 8.18
C GLY A 50 9.92 -4.86 8.45
N TYR A 51 9.38 -4.09 7.48
CA TYR A 51 8.12 -3.37 7.61
C TYR A 51 7.03 -3.84 6.65
N ALA A 52 5.78 -3.67 7.08
CA ALA A 52 4.61 -3.51 6.25
C ALA A 52 4.28 -2.00 6.19
N TYR A 53 3.88 -1.49 5.02
CA TYR A 53 3.53 -0.09 4.86
C TYR A 53 2.03 0.11 4.91
N GLU A 54 1.56 0.98 5.80
CA GLU A 54 0.20 1.49 5.78
C GLU A 54 0.19 2.89 5.18
N TYR A 55 -0.51 3.06 4.07
CA TYR A 55 -0.63 4.34 3.37
C TYR A 55 -1.90 5.08 3.77
N GLY A 56 -1.80 6.39 3.92
CA GLY A 56 -2.95 7.26 4.16
C GLY A 56 -2.63 8.73 3.93
N GLY A 57 -3.56 9.59 4.32
CA GLY A 57 -3.50 11.04 4.11
C GLY A 57 -4.20 11.48 2.84
N GLU A 58 -4.33 12.80 2.66
CA GLU A 58 -5.23 13.42 1.67
C GLU A 58 -4.94 12.99 0.23
N VAL A 59 -3.66 12.75 -0.10
CA VAL A 59 -3.26 12.26 -1.42
C VAL A 59 -3.80 10.86 -1.67
N VAL A 60 -3.66 9.95 -0.70
CA VAL A 60 -4.12 8.55 -0.82
C VAL A 60 -5.64 8.47 -0.82
N ASP A 61 -6.30 9.29 0.00
CA ASP A 61 -7.76 9.32 0.10
C ASP A 61 -8.42 9.72 -1.23
N ARG A 62 -7.77 10.60 -2.00
CA ARG A 62 -8.23 11.01 -3.34
C ARG A 62 -7.88 10.04 -4.46
N MET A 63 -7.03 9.04 -4.19
CA MET A 63 -6.66 8.04 -5.20
C MET A 63 -7.81 7.09 -5.50
N ARG A 64 -7.97 6.77 -6.78
CA ARG A 64 -8.82 5.66 -7.22
C ARG A 64 -8.18 4.33 -6.82
N MET A 65 -8.97 3.27 -6.79
CA MET A 65 -8.51 1.95 -6.33
C MET A 65 -7.30 1.43 -7.11
N GLU A 66 -7.26 1.64 -8.44
CA GLU A 66 -6.15 1.22 -9.29
C GLU A 66 -4.84 1.91 -8.92
N ALA A 67 -4.91 3.18 -8.55
CA ALA A 67 -3.76 3.96 -8.09
C ALA A 67 -3.26 3.43 -6.73
N ARG A 68 -4.18 3.17 -5.79
CA ARG A 68 -3.85 2.56 -4.49
C ARG A 68 -3.19 1.19 -4.65
N MET A 69 -3.74 0.35 -5.53
CA MET A 69 -3.16 -0.97 -5.83
C MET A 69 -1.74 -0.84 -6.40
N SER A 70 -1.49 0.15 -7.25
CA SER A 70 -0.15 0.39 -7.81
C SER A 70 0.85 0.78 -6.73
N VAL A 71 0.49 1.70 -5.82
CA VAL A 71 1.35 2.10 -4.69
C VAL A 71 1.65 0.90 -3.79
N CYS A 72 0.61 0.15 -3.41
CA CYS A 72 0.76 -1.02 -2.55
C CYS A 72 1.63 -2.11 -3.20
N ASN A 73 1.42 -2.38 -4.50
CA ASN A 73 2.18 -3.39 -5.22
C ASN A 73 3.68 -3.06 -5.30
N MET A 74 4.02 -1.81 -5.56
CA MET A 74 5.41 -1.37 -5.70
C MET A 74 6.14 -1.18 -4.35
N SER A 75 5.48 -1.31 -3.22
CA SER A 75 6.11 -1.26 -1.89
C SER A 75 7.21 -2.30 -1.72
N ILE A 76 7.06 -3.45 -2.38
CA ILE A 76 8.03 -4.56 -2.35
C ILE A 76 9.38 -4.15 -2.96
N GLU A 77 9.39 -3.24 -3.92
CA GLU A 77 10.63 -2.74 -4.55
C GLU A 77 11.49 -1.94 -3.56
N GLY A 78 10.86 -1.35 -2.53
CA GLY A 78 11.55 -0.72 -1.40
C GLY A 78 11.90 -1.68 -0.27
N GLY A 79 11.68 -2.98 -0.45
CA GLY A 79 11.96 -4.01 0.55
C GLY A 79 10.84 -4.23 1.57
N ALA A 80 9.71 -3.53 1.46
CA ALA A 80 8.58 -3.75 2.36
C ALA A 80 7.96 -5.14 2.14
N ARG A 81 7.43 -5.72 3.21
CA ARG A 81 6.76 -7.02 3.16
C ARG A 81 5.45 -6.94 2.36
N CYS A 82 4.71 -5.88 2.54
CA CYS A 82 3.50 -5.52 1.80
C CYS A 82 3.22 -4.03 1.96
N GLY A 83 2.29 -3.51 1.13
CA GLY A 83 1.68 -2.21 1.32
C GLY A 83 0.16 -2.36 1.36
N TYR A 84 -0.51 -1.55 2.14
CA TYR A 84 -1.97 -1.54 2.24
C TYR A 84 -2.52 -0.14 2.54
N VAL A 85 -3.79 0.03 2.25
CA VAL A 85 -4.59 1.21 2.57
C VAL A 85 -5.78 0.73 3.38
N ASN A 86 -6.17 1.47 4.41
CA ASN A 86 -7.37 1.14 5.17
C ASN A 86 -8.61 1.10 4.27
N PRO A 87 -9.49 0.12 4.46
CA PRO A 87 -10.71 0.02 3.67
C PRO A 87 -11.62 1.21 3.93
N ASP A 88 -12.03 1.89 2.86
CA ASP A 88 -12.92 3.04 2.87
C ASP A 88 -13.99 2.93 1.79
N GLN A 89 -14.78 3.99 1.59
CA GLN A 89 -15.86 4.00 0.62
C GLN A 89 -15.37 3.71 -0.81
N THR A 90 -14.18 4.20 -1.20
CA THR A 90 -13.56 3.92 -2.50
C THR A 90 -13.35 2.42 -2.69
N THR A 91 -12.89 1.73 -1.65
CA THR A 91 -12.69 0.27 -1.65
C THR A 91 -14.03 -0.46 -1.76
N PHE A 92 -15.05 -0.05 -1.01
CA PHE A 92 -16.37 -0.71 -1.02
C PHE A 92 -17.07 -0.52 -2.37
N ASP A 93 -17.02 0.67 -2.96
CA ASP A 93 -17.60 0.93 -4.27
C ASP A 93 -16.89 0.16 -5.38
N TYR A 94 -15.58 0.01 -5.28
CA TYR A 94 -14.80 -0.80 -6.22
C TYR A 94 -15.16 -2.29 -6.14
N LEU A 95 -15.48 -2.81 -4.95
CA LEU A 95 -15.83 -4.21 -4.74
C LEU A 95 -17.26 -4.52 -5.15
N ARG A 96 -18.16 -3.55 -5.10
CA ARG A 96 -19.59 -3.74 -5.40
C ARG A 96 -19.81 -4.36 -6.78
N GLY A 97 -20.58 -5.44 -6.81
CA GLY A 97 -20.93 -6.15 -8.07
C GLY A 97 -19.81 -6.99 -8.66
N ARG A 98 -18.66 -7.12 -7.98
CA ARG A 98 -17.60 -8.01 -8.45
C ARG A 98 -17.89 -9.47 -8.11
N PRO A 99 -17.45 -10.43 -8.96
CA PRO A 99 -17.58 -11.85 -8.67
C PRO A 99 -16.99 -12.21 -7.30
N LYS A 100 -17.67 -13.07 -6.55
CA LYS A 100 -17.28 -13.57 -5.21
C LYS A 100 -17.34 -12.54 -4.07
N VAL A 101 -17.80 -11.33 -4.33
CA VAL A 101 -18.18 -10.39 -3.27
C VAL A 101 -19.61 -10.73 -2.84
N PRO A 102 -19.90 -10.78 -1.53
CA PRO A 102 -21.26 -11.04 -1.05
C PRO A 102 -22.26 -10.06 -1.69
N SER A 103 -23.30 -10.59 -2.32
CA SER A 103 -24.29 -9.80 -3.07
C SER A 103 -25.73 -10.04 -2.63
N ALA A 104 -25.97 -11.02 -1.76
CA ALA A 104 -27.28 -11.28 -1.21
C ALA A 104 -27.70 -10.15 -0.25
N ASP A 105 -29.03 -9.96 -0.10
CA ASP A 105 -29.60 -8.94 0.77
C ASP A 105 -29.03 -9.02 2.19
N GLY A 106 -28.43 -7.91 2.66
CA GLY A 106 -27.80 -7.79 3.97
C GLY A 106 -26.44 -8.47 4.13
N GLU A 107 -25.96 -9.27 3.18
CA GLU A 107 -24.61 -9.85 3.26
C GLU A 107 -23.52 -8.84 2.90
N CYS A 108 -23.81 -7.98 1.94
CA CYS A 108 -22.89 -6.93 1.52
C CYS A 108 -22.64 -5.95 2.66
N GLU A 109 -23.68 -5.51 3.35
CA GLU A 109 -23.61 -4.61 4.51
C GLU A 109 -22.81 -5.23 5.65
N ARG A 110 -23.07 -6.49 5.99
CA ARG A 110 -22.29 -7.21 7.02
C ARG A 110 -20.81 -7.34 6.63
N ALA A 111 -20.52 -7.58 5.36
CA ALA A 111 -19.15 -7.64 4.88
C ALA A 111 -18.46 -6.27 4.99
N VAL A 112 -19.14 -5.18 4.61
CA VAL A 112 -18.61 -3.82 4.72
C VAL A 112 -18.35 -3.46 6.19
N ASP A 113 -19.26 -3.78 7.10
CA ASP A 113 -19.09 -3.51 8.53
C ASP A 113 -17.90 -4.30 9.10
N TRP A 114 -17.75 -5.55 8.67
CA TRP A 114 -16.61 -6.35 9.06
C TRP A 114 -15.28 -5.78 8.49
N TRP A 115 -15.25 -5.34 7.23
CA TRP A 115 -14.07 -4.71 6.65
C TRP A 115 -13.70 -3.41 7.36
N LYS A 116 -14.69 -2.55 7.66
CA LYS A 116 -14.47 -1.33 8.45
C LYS A 116 -13.86 -1.62 9.81
N SER A 117 -14.30 -2.70 10.47
CA SER A 117 -13.74 -3.10 11.76
C SER A 117 -12.29 -3.59 11.71
N ARG A 118 -11.72 -3.77 10.52
CA ARG A 118 -10.30 -4.15 10.32
C ARG A 118 -9.41 -2.95 10.03
N ALA A 119 -9.98 -1.77 9.79
CA ALA A 119 -9.20 -0.55 9.61
C ALA A 119 -8.47 -0.19 10.91
N SER A 120 -7.29 0.38 10.78
CA SER A 120 -6.56 0.95 11.92
C SER A 120 -7.35 2.11 12.52
N GLY A 121 -7.53 2.09 13.84
CA GLY A 121 -8.19 3.16 14.57
C GLY A 121 -7.36 4.44 14.67
N LEU A 122 -7.96 5.49 15.21
CA LEU A 122 -7.27 6.76 15.44
C LEU A 122 -6.18 6.65 16.53
N ASP A 123 -6.29 5.62 17.36
CA ASP A 123 -5.37 5.28 18.45
C ASP A 123 -4.38 4.17 18.07
N ALA A 124 -4.30 3.81 16.78
CA ALA A 124 -3.38 2.80 16.31
C ALA A 124 -1.93 3.21 16.55
N GLU A 125 -1.18 2.31 17.18
CA GLU A 125 0.26 2.48 17.39
C GLU A 125 1.03 1.92 16.18
N TYR A 126 2.02 2.66 15.73
CA TYR A 126 2.89 2.29 14.63
C TYR A 126 4.34 2.20 15.10
N ASP A 127 5.10 1.25 14.57
CA ASP A 127 6.53 1.12 14.88
C ASP A 127 7.35 2.28 14.29
N ASP A 128 6.84 2.88 13.21
CA ASP A 128 7.47 4.03 12.57
C ASP A 128 6.42 4.86 11.80
N VAL A 129 6.63 6.17 11.75
CA VAL A 129 5.74 7.11 11.06
C VAL A 129 6.56 8.04 10.17
N VAL A 130 6.14 8.17 8.92
CA VAL A 130 6.78 9.07 7.95
C VAL A 130 5.72 9.94 7.31
N ASP A 131 5.88 11.26 7.46
CA ASP A 131 5.04 12.27 6.82
C ASP A 131 5.69 12.76 5.54
N ILE A 132 4.91 12.84 4.47
CA ILE A 132 5.38 13.18 3.13
C ILE A 132 4.50 14.29 2.56
N ASP A 133 5.13 15.37 2.11
CA ASP A 133 4.41 16.42 1.38
C ASP A 133 4.20 15.98 -0.08
N GLY A 134 2.94 15.68 -0.41
CA GLY A 134 2.53 15.29 -1.76
C GLY A 134 2.69 16.42 -2.78
N SER A 135 2.66 17.68 -2.35
CA SER A 135 2.84 18.82 -3.25
C SER A 135 4.29 19.00 -3.73
N GLY A 136 5.24 18.43 -2.99
CA GLY A 136 6.66 18.40 -3.37
C GLY A 136 7.04 17.25 -4.32
N ILE A 137 6.11 16.35 -4.63
CA ILE A 137 6.38 15.24 -5.56
C ILE A 137 6.49 15.78 -6.99
N ALA A 138 7.55 15.37 -7.69
CA ALA A 138 7.79 15.69 -9.09
C ALA A 138 7.72 14.43 -9.97
N PRO A 139 7.52 14.57 -11.29
CA PRO A 139 7.59 13.44 -12.21
C PRO A 139 8.90 12.68 -12.02
N THR A 140 8.80 11.40 -11.78
CA THR A 140 9.93 10.57 -11.36
C THR A 140 10.10 9.39 -12.29
N VAL A 141 11.32 9.16 -12.76
CA VAL A 141 11.69 7.99 -13.54
C VAL A 141 12.69 7.13 -12.77
N THR A 142 12.63 5.84 -12.99
CA THR A 142 13.62 4.89 -12.46
C THR A 142 14.29 4.16 -13.60
N TRP A 143 15.56 3.79 -13.41
CA TRP A 143 16.22 2.86 -14.30
C TRP A 143 15.87 1.45 -13.86
N GLU A 144 15.30 0.67 -14.75
CA GLU A 144 15.35 -0.77 -14.51
C GLU A 144 16.81 -1.19 -14.52
N THR A 145 17.27 -1.84 -13.48
CA THR A 145 18.46 -2.63 -13.50
C THR A 145 18.19 -3.89 -14.34
N GLY A 146 17.77 -3.66 -15.58
CA GLY A 146 17.70 -4.68 -16.58
C GLY A 146 19.11 -5.10 -16.92
N ARG A 147 19.46 -6.31 -16.53
CA ARG A 147 20.67 -7.04 -16.88
C ARG A 147 21.95 -6.24 -16.67
N ALA A 148 22.68 -6.57 -15.61
CA ALA A 148 24.09 -6.25 -15.52
C ALA A 148 24.71 -6.53 -16.91
N HIS A 149 25.27 -5.51 -17.50
CA HIS A 149 26.12 -5.72 -18.66
C HIS A 149 27.30 -6.56 -18.17
N VAL A 150 27.37 -7.78 -18.65
CA VAL A 150 28.53 -8.64 -18.58
C VAL A 150 29.58 -8.06 -19.54
#